data_0736ae27f9f64f1a54b7fe4785adc1dc
#
_entry.id   0736ae27f9f64f1a54b7fe4785adc1dc
#
_cell.length_a   1.000
_cell.length_b   1.000
_cell.length_c   1.000
_cell.angle_alpha   90.00
_cell.angle_beta   90.00
_cell.angle_gamma   90.00
#
_symmetry.space_group_name_H-M   'P 1'
#
loop_
_entity.id
_entity.type
_entity.pdbx_description
1 polymer ?
#
loop_
_entity_poly.entity_id
_entity_poly.type
_entity_poly.pdbx_seq_one_letter_code
_entity_poly.pdbx_strand_id
1 'polypeptide(L)'
;MPRISHFDIPVDNPERAQKFYSKVFDWKFEKWDGPMDYWMAKTGKEQPGIDGGMSKRIPGQIGISNTINVPSLDEFAKKITENGGHLIIPKMGIPKVGWFAQCTDTEGNMFGIIELDEKAK
;
A
#
# COMPACT_ATOMS: atom_id res chain seq x y z
N MET A 1 1.55 16.75 7.02
CA MET A 1 1.29 16.45 5.63
C MET A 1 1.53 15.01 5.26
N PRO A 2 2.72 14.42 5.35
CA PRO A 2 2.79 12.97 5.10
C PRO A 2 2.01 12.20 6.19
N ARG A 3 1.03 11.41 5.75
CA ARG A 3 0.20 10.62 6.65
C ARG A 3 0.04 9.22 6.09
N ILE A 4 -0.12 8.24 6.97
CA ILE A 4 -0.50 6.90 6.54
C ILE A 4 -1.93 6.98 6.03
N SER A 5 -2.13 6.63 4.76
CA SER A 5 -3.44 6.74 4.11
C SER A 5 -3.96 5.39 3.61
N HIS A 6 -3.16 4.35 3.71
CA HIS A 6 -3.49 3.06 3.11
C HIS A 6 -2.64 1.98 3.76
N PHE A 7 -3.16 0.77 3.86
CA PHE A 7 -2.39 -0.39 4.29
C PHE A 7 -2.50 -1.48 3.23
N ASP A 8 -1.53 -2.40 3.21
CA ASP A 8 -1.56 -3.53 2.30
C ASP A 8 -1.30 -4.80 3.09
N ILE A 9 -2.17 -5.78 2.91
CA ILE A 9 -2.10 -7.08 3.57
C ILE A 9 -1.60 -8.12 2.57
N PRO A 10 -0.39 -8.66 2.76
CA PRO A 10 0.08 -9.75 1.91
C PRO A 10 -0.51 -11.06 2.38
N VAL A 11 -1.01 -11.86 1.46
CA VAL A 11 -1.69 -13.12 1.78
C VAL A 11 -1.24 -14.24 0.85
N ASP A 12 -1.31 -15.47 1.35
CA ASP A 12 -1.04 -16.65 0.53
C ASP A 12 -2.29 -17.07 -0.22
N ASN A 13 -3.45 -16.91 0.41
CA ASN A 13 -4.73 -17.30 -0.18
C ASN A 13 -5.72 -16.15 -0.01
N PRO A 14 -5.91 -15.33 -1.05
CA PRO A 14 -6.78 -14.15 -0.94
C PRO A 14 -8.23 -14.49 -0.57
N GLU A 15 -8.76 -15.56 -1.14
CA GLU A 15 -10.15 -15.94 -0.86
C GLU A 15 -10.35 -16.30 0.61
N ARG A 16 -9.44 -17.08 1.15
CA ARG A 16 -9.49 -17.47 2.56
C ARG A 16 -9.37 -16.26 3.48
N ALA A 17 -8.42 -15.37 3.18
CA ALA A 17 -8.20 -14.17 3.98
C ALA A 17 -9.39 -13.23 3.93
N GLN A 18 -9.97 -13.03 2.75
CA GLN A 18 -11.15 -12.17 2.59
C GLN A 18 -12.33 -12.69 3.40
N LYS A 19 -12.56 -13.99 3.40
CA LYS A 19 -13.62 -14.58 4.22
C LYS A 19 -13.41 -14.29 5.70
N PHE A 20 -12.17 -14.39 6.16
CA PHE A 20 -11.86 -14.11 7.56
C PHE A 20 -12.23 -12.68 7.93
N TYR A 21 -11.70 -11.71 7.19
CA TYR A 21 -11.92 -10.30 7.51
C TYR A 21 -13.38 -9.88 7.32
N SER A 22 -14.05 -10.45 6.33
CA SER A 22 -15.46 -10.14 6.10
C SER A 22 -16.34 -10.68 7.22
N LYS A 23 -16.08 -11.89 7.69
CA LYS A 23 -16.89 -12.49 8.74
C LYS A 23 -16.65 -11.86 10.11
N VAL A 24 -15.40 -11.52 10.39
CA VAL A 24 -15.06 -10.98 11.72
C VAL A 24 -15.35 -9.49 11.82
N PHE A 25 -15.00 -8.71 10.80
CA PHE A 25 -15.05 -7.25 10.86
C PHE A 25 -16.03 -6.62 9.88
N ASP A 26 -16.71 -7.43 9.10
CA ASP A 26 -17.66 -6.95 8.09
C ASP A 26 -17.02 -6.09 7.02
N TRP A 27 -15.74 -6.32 6.74
CA TRP A 27 -15.05 -5.63 5.66
C TRP A 27 -15.55 -6.13 4.31
N LYS A 28 -15.52 -5.25 3.30
CA LYS A 28 -15.91 -5.58 1.94
C LYS A 28 -14.67 -5.56 1.06
N PHE A 29 -14.56 -6.53 0.16
CA PHE A 29 -13.43 -6.62 -0.75
C PHE A 29 -13.91 -6.51 -2.19
N GLU A 30 -13.15 -5.76 -2.98
CA GLU A 30 -13.51 -5.47 -4.36
C GLU A 30 -12.27 -5.65 -5.21
N LYS A 31 -12.36 -6.51 -6.24
CA LYS A 31 -11.22 -6.76 -7.13
C LYS A 31 -10.89 -5.47 -7.90
N TRP A 32 -9.64 -5.05 -7.82
CA TRP A 32 -9.17 -3.91 -8.60
C TRP A 32 -9.09 -4.31 -10.07
N ASP A 33 -9.48 -3.42 -10.98
CA ASP A 33 -9.48 -3.70 -12.41
C ASP A 33 -8.18 -3.28 -13.11
N GLY A 34 -7.13 -3.03 -12.33
CA GLY A 34 -5.83 -2.70 -12.87
C GLY A 34 -5.04 -3.94 -13.29
N PRO A 35 -3.77 -3.73 -13.67
CA PRO A 35 -2.95 -4.80 -14.27
C PRO A 35 -2.48 -5.89 -13.31
N MET A 36 -2.63 -5.71 -11.99
CA MET A 36 -2.18 -6.69 -11.01
C MET A 36 -3.35 -7.28 -10.25
N ASP A 37 -3.18 -8.51 -9.73
CA ASP A 37 -4.15 -9.12 -8.85
C ASP A 37 -4.11 -8.41 -7.50
N TYR A 38 -5.11 -7.60 -7.25
CA TYR A 38 -5.18 -6.76 -6.08
C TYR A 38 -6.65 -6.56 -5.71
N TRP A 39 -6.94 -6.58 -4.42
CA TRP A 39 -8.31 -6.39 -3.92
C TRP A 39 -8.32 -5.20 -2.98
N MET A 40 -9.24 -4.28 -3.22
CA MET A 40 -9.43 -3.16 -2.31
C MET A 40 -10.22 -3.62 -1.10
N ALA A 41 -9.74 -3.25 0.08
CA ALA A 41 -10.39 -3.58 1.35
C ALA A 41 -11.11 -2.35 1.86
N LYS A 42 -12.45 -2.41 1.85
CA LYS A 42 -13.29 -1.33 2.37
C LYS A 42 -13.62 -1.62 3.82
N THR A 43 -13.07 -0.84 4.73
CA THR A 43 -13.20 -1.11 6.15
C THR A 43 -14.36 -0.37 6.82
N GLY A 44 -14.86 0.66 6.18
CA GLY A 44 -16.01 1.40 6.70
C GLY A 44 -15.91 2.89 6.38
N LYS A 45 -16.92 3.64 6.78
CA LYS A 45 -16.97 5.08 6.54
C LYS A 45 -17.41 5.90 7.75
N GLU A 46 -17.98 5.25 8.75
CA GLU A 46 -18.67 5.95 9.82
C GLU A 46 -17.79 6.39 10.98
N GLN A 47 -16.58 5.85 11.06
CA GLN A 47 -15.65 6.15 12.14
C GLN A 47 -14.28 6.45 11.55
N PRO A 48 -13.39 7.10 12.31
CA PRO A 48 -12.04 7.30 11.83
C PRO A 48 -11.37 5.98 11.49
N GLY A 49 -10.71 5.96 10.35
CA GLY A 49 -10.03 4.77 9.88
C GLY A 49 -9.60 4.96 8.45
N ILE A 50 -8.98 3.93 7.88
CA ILE A 50 -8.52 3.94 6.51
C ILE A 50 -8.92 2.65 5.82
N ASP A 51 -9.06 2.73 4.52
CA ASP A 51 -9.20 1.55 3.67
C ASP A 51 -7.81 1.07 3.26
N GLY A 52 -7.74 -0.14 2.78
CA GLY A 52 -6.48 -0.71 2.35
C GLY A 52 -6.65 -1.64 1.17
N GLY A 53 -5.69 -2.54 1.05
CA GLY A 53 -5.68 -3.50 -0.03
C GLY A 53 -5.11 -4.84 0.41
N MET A 54 -5.24 -5.80 -0.48
CA MET A 54 -4.77 -7.16 -0.26
C MET A 54 -4.21 -7.68 -1.57
N SER A 55 -3.07 -8.35 -1.48
CA SER A 55 -2.46 -8.97 -2.65
C SER A 55 -1.73 -10.24 -2.23
N LYS A 56 -1.42 -11.08 -3.21
CA LYS A 56 -0.65 -12.27 -2.92
C LYS A 56 0.75 -11.90 -2.46
N ARG A 57 1.23 -12.66 -1.49
CA ARG A 57 2.56 -12.47 -0.93
C ARG A 57 3.64 -12.70 -1.98
N ILE A 58 4.61 -11.78 -2.05
CA ILE A 58 5.80 -11.97 -2.86
C ILE A 58 6.94 -12.44 -1.95
N PRO A 59 7.98 -13.07 -2.52
CA PRO A 59 9.10 -13.54 -1.71
C PRO A 59 9.71 -12.41 -0.86
N GLY A 60 9.92 -12.69 0.42
CA GLY A 60 10.48 -11.73 1.37
C GLY A 60 9.47 -10.84 2.05
N GLN A 61 8.22 -10.85 1.62
CA GLN A 61 7.18 -10.02 2.20
C GLN A 61 6.52 -10.76 3.36
N ILE A 62 6.67 -10.24 4.58
CA ILE A 62 6.25 -10.98 5.78
C ILE A 62 5.24 -10.24 6.65
N GLY A 63 4.90 -9.02 6.37
CA GLY A 63 3.98 -8.28 7.22
C GLY A 63 3.17 -7.27 6.47
N ILE A 64 2.20 -6.69 7.17
CA ILE A 64 1.37 -5.63 6.64
C ILE A 64 2.25 -4.40 6.41
N SER A 65 2.07 -3.76 5.26
CA SER A 65 2.81 -2.57 4.88
C SER A 65 1.87 -1.37 4.87
N ASN A 66 2.32 -0.27 5.44
CA ASN A 66 1.57 1.00 5.39
C ASN A 66 2.08 1.85 4.23
N THR A 67 1.18 2.61 3.61
CA THR A 67 1.55 3.57 2.57
C THR A 67 1.35 4.98 3.10
N ILE A 68 2.35 5.81 2.92
CA ILE A 68 2.36 7.20 3.36
C ILE A 68 2.16 8.10 2.15
N ASN A 69 1.16 8.96 2.23
CA ASN A 69 0.88 9.93 1.18
C ASN A 69 1.86 11.08 1.31
N VAL A 70 2.57 11.38 0.22
CA VAL A 70 3.59 12.44 0.20
C VAL A 70 3.31 13.42 -0.93
N PRO A 71 3.69 14.69 -0.77
CA PRO A 71 3.46 15.69 -1.81
C PRO A 71 4.37 15.54 -3.04
N SER A 72 5.54 14.95 -2.87
CA SER A 72 6.48 14.68 -3.97
C SER A 72 7.20 13.39 -3.70
N LEU A 73 6.96 12.40 -4.54
CA LEU A 73 7.61 11.10 -4.37
C LEU A 73 9.12 11.23 -4.53
N ASP A 74 9.57 11.96 -5.54
CA ASP A 74 11.00 12.11 -5.79
C ASP A 74 11.72 12.76 -4.62
N GLU A 75 11.13 13.81 -4.05
CA GLU A 75 11.72 14.50 -2.90
C GLU A 75 11.80 13.58 -1.69
N PHE A 76 10.73 12.85 -1.40
CA PHE A 76 10.71 11.97 -0.23
C PHE A 76 11.56 10.72 -0.42
N ALA A 77 11.65 10.19 -1.64
CA ALA A 77 12.55 9.08 -1.93
C ALA A 77 14.00 9.48 -1.62
N LYS A 78 14.38 10.70 -2.00
CA LYS A 78 15.70 11.23 -1.70
C LYS A 78 15.93 11.36 -0.18
N LYS A 79 14.96 11.91 0.54
CA LYS A 79 15.05 12.02 2.01
C LYS A 79 15.20 10.67 2.68
N ILE A 80 14.47 9.68 2.21
CA ILE A 80 14.55 8.32 2.75
C ILE A 80 15.96 7.77 2.62
N THR A 81 16.55 7.85 1.43
CA THR A 81 17.89 7.31 1.21
C THR A 81 18.94 8.11 1.96
N GLU A 82 18.80 9.41 2.07
CA GLU A 82 19.73 10.25 2.82
C GLU A 82 19.67 10.01 4.32
N ASN A 83 18.59 9.45 4.81
CA ASN A 83 18.40 9.23 6.24
C ASN A 83 18.48 7.76 6.65
N GLY A 84 19.06 6.92 5.82
CA GLY A 84 19.34 5.53 6.19
C GLY A 84 18.31 4.51 5.75
N GLY A 85 17.25 4.93 5.07
CA GLY A 85 16.30 4.01 4.49
C GLY A 85 16.72 3.56 3.09
N HIS A 86 15.93 2.69 2.50
CA HIS A 86 16.23 2.14 1.17
C HIS A 86 14.99 2.07 0.32
N LEU A 87 15.17 2.22 -1.00
CA LEU A 87 14.10 1.93 -1.96
C LEU A 87 14.23 0.48 -2.40
N ILE A 88 13.18 -0.30 -2.15
CA ILE A 88 13.13 -1.71 -2.56
C ILE A 88 12.55 -1.81 -3.97
N ILE A 89 11.45 -1.08 -4.22
CA ILE A 89 10.87 -0.96 -5.55
C ILE A 89 10.92 0.53 -5.88
N PRO A 90 11.64 0.91 -6.96
CA PRO A 90 11.76 2.32 -7.32
C PRO A 90 10.42 2.85 -7.86
N LYS A 91 10.37 4.16 -8.09
CA LYS A 91 9.19 4.85 -8.56
C LYS A 91 8.52 4.10 -9.71
N MET A 92 7.23 3.84 -9.54
CA MET A 92 6.41 3.23 -10.59
C MET A 92 5.06 3.94 -10.64
N GLY A 93 4.47 3.96 -11.83
CA GLY A 93 3.15 4.53 -11.98
C GLY A 93 2.06 3.53 -11.67
N ILE A 94 1.05 3.97 -10.91
CA ILE A 94 -0.20 3.24 -10.76
C ILE A 94 -1.21 4.02 -11.59
N PRO A 95 -1.62 3.50 -12.76
CA PRO A 95 -2.41 4.27 -13.71
C PRO A 95 -3.61 4.94 -13.07
N LYS A 96 -3.75 6.25 -13.28
CA LYS A 96 -4.85 7.09 -12.80
C LYS A 96 -4.89 7.27 -11.28
N VAL A 97 -3.95 6.69 -10.55
CA VAL A 97 -3.91 6.78 -9.08
C VAL A 97 -2.74 7.65 -8.64
N GLY A 98 -1.53 7.32 -9.05
CA GLY A 98 -0.37 8.09 -8.64
C GLY A 98 0.95 7.38 -8.89
N TRP A 99 2.00 7.90 -8.25
CA TRP A 99 3.34 7.36 -8.32
C TRP A 99 3.68 6.72 -6.99
N PHE A 100 4.24 5.53 -7.03
CA PHE A 100 4.44 4.70 -5.86
C PHE A 100 5.88 4.20 -5.79
N ALA A 101 6.41 4.04 -4.57
CA ALA A 101 7.67 3.36 -4.34
C ALA A 101 7.55 2.55 -3.05
N GLN A 102 8.24 1.41 -3.02
CA GLN A 102 8.29 0.57 -1.83
C GLN A 102 9.66 0.76 -1.18
N CYS A 103 9.66 0.97 0.14
CA CYS A 103 10.84 1.36 0.88
C CYS A 103 11.00 0.54 2.14
N THR A 104 12.18 0.65 2.76
CA THR A 104 12.39 0.18 4.13
C THR A 104 12.94 1.32 4.97
N ASP A 105 12.60 1.31 6.25
CA ASP A 105 13.14 2.25 7.21
C ASP A 105 14.49 1.74 7.75
N THR A 106 15.03 2.41 8.78
CA THR A 106 16.31 2.05 9.35
C THR A 106 16.28 0.73 10.13
N GLU A 107 15.09 0.22 10.43
CA GLU A 107 14.90 -1.00 11.20
C GLU A 107 14.46 -2.18 10.32
N GLY A 108 14.45 -2.01 9.01
CA GLY A 108 14.05 -3.06 8.07
C GLY A 108 12.55 -3.18 7.85
N ASN A 109 11.75 -2.28 8.39
CA ASN A 109 10.31 -2.32 8.17
C ASN A 109 9.97 -1.80 6.78
N MET A 110 9.11 -2.53 6.07
CA MET A 110 8.65 -2.11 4.75
C MET A 110 7.51 -1.10 4.86
N PHE A 111 7.55 -0.10 4.00
CA PHE A 111 6.45 0.85 3.86
C PHE A 111 6.45 1.39 2.43
N GLY A 112 5.30 1.90 2.01
CA GLY A 112 5.21 2.54 0.70
C GLY A 112 5.07 4.04 0.83
N ILE A 113 5.46 4.76 -0.23
CA ILE A 113 5.12 6.17 -0.38
C ILE A 113 4.35 6.34 -1.67
N ILE A 114 3.38 7.23 -1.66
CA ILE A 114 2.55 7.50 -2.83
C ILE A 114 2.36 9.00 -3.01
N GLU A 115 2.50 9.44 -4.25
CA GLU A 115 2.15 10.79 -4.67
C GLU A 115 0.92 10.65 -5.55
N LEU A 116 -0.23 11.15 -5.10
CA LEU A 116 -1.47 11.04 -5.87
C LEU A 116 -1.40 11.92 -7.12
N ASP A 117 -1.73 11.34 -8.26
CA ASP A 117 -1.67 12.02 -9.55
C ASP A 117 -2.56 11.26 -10.55
N GLU A 118 -3.66 11.87 -10.93
CA GLU A 118 -4.60 11.26 -11.88
C GLU A 118 -3.99 11.01 -13.25
N LYS A 119 -2.88 11.68 -13.56
CA LYS A 119 -2.18 11.55 -14.83
C LYS A 119 -1.11 10.47 -14.82
N ALA A 120 -0.92 9.77 -13.72
CA ALA A 120 0.06 8.69 -13.65
C ALA A 120 -0.27 7.59 -14.66
N LYS A 121 0.79 6.99 -15.22
CA LYS A 121 0.65 5.98 -16.26
C LYS A 121 1.24 4.63 -15.85
#